data_35abb4939cd12871b608fedfac4676ae
#
_entry.id   35abb4939cd12871b608fedfac4676ae
#
_cell.length_a   1.000
_cell.length_b   1.000
_cell.length_c   1.000
_cell.angle_alpha   90.00
_cell.angle_beta   90.00
_cell.angle_gamma   90.00
#
_symmetry.space_group_name_H-M   'P 1'
#
loop_
_entity.id
_entity.type
_entity.pdbx_description
1 polymer ?
#
loop_
_entity_poly.entity_id
_entity_poly.type
_entity_poly.pdbx_seq_one_letter_code
_entity_poly.pdbx_strand_id
1 'polypeptide(L)'
;MAVSGSDSGRGPEEKDLAMPSSDDTASFASTPVKQTDPEPSSTQQQDESKKNDGVPKEDEPSSTDTKAVTAAATPAPEETRTALQTAAIILALASALFLAALDVTIVTVAVPTIAQQFHSTAGYTWIGSAYMLATAAAAPVWGKISDIWGRKPIMLIAVAVFWIGSLLSAVSVNMAMLIVARAIQGVGGGGIVILVNICISDLFSMRKRGIYFGAMGMVWAVASAVGPVLGGVFTSKVTWRWCFYINLPISGVGMVVLALVLKLHNPRTPMRQGLAAVDWFGSLAIVGATIMFLLGLELGGVTHPWSSPTVICLLVFGIVTAGIFVAVEWKVAEYPLVPLYLFSKRASAASLAVGALHGTVFISGSYYLPLYFQAVLGASPLMSGVYILPWVMSLSLMSAATGIIIKKTGRYLPCIIGGMVVMTLGFGLFIDLEPRANWAKIVIFQLIAGTGVGPNFQAPLIALQTTVEPRDMAAATGTFAFIRQLFTSISIVIGSVVFQNGMERRHARLAEQIGPEAARLLSGRNAASSVGLVGELPPAQRSVARAAYFASLRGMYVMYVAFAGLGLLVACLVGSRRLSKVHTEHKTGLDHMKKDEEAIQGGRR
;
A
#
# COMPACT_ATOMS: atom_id res chain seq x y z
N MET A 1 -57.67 -42.27 -3.40
CA MET A 1 -58.03 -42.60 -4.75
C MET A 1 -56.75 -42.47 -5.56
N ALA A 2 -55.90 -43.48 -5.71
CA ALA A 2 -55.94 -44.64 -6.58
C ALA A 2 -56.15 -44.20 -8.02
N VAL A 3 -55.22 -44.35 -8.92
CA VAL A 3 -54.83 -45.51 -9.76
C VAL A 3 -53.75 -44.99 -10.70
N SER A 4 -52.54 -45.45 -10.80
CA SER A 4 -51.93 -46.61 -11.46
C SER A 4 -51.82 -46.50 -12.99
N GLY A 5 -50.63 -46.90 -13.48
CA GLY A 5 -50.37 -47.43 -14.83
C GLY A 5 -49.07 -46.85 -15.37
N SER A 6 -47.87 -47.50 -15.25
CA SER A 6 -47.25 -48.55 -16.06
C SER A 6 -47.30 -48.22 -17.58
N ASP A 7 -46.20 -48.15 -18.31
CA ASP A 7 -45.46 -49.28 -18.83
C ASP A 7 -44.27 -48.84 -19.70
N SER A 8 -43.17 -49.51 -19.54
CA SER A 8 -42.13 -50.09 -20.39
C SER A 8 -41.74 -49.45 -21.74
N GLY A 9 -40.45 -49.49 -22.00
CA GLY A 9 -39.94 -49.75 -23.34
C GLY A 9 -38.48 -49.34 -23.57
N ARG A 10 -37.57 -50.28 -23.29
CA ARG A 10 -36.37 -50.70 -24.04
C ARG A 10 -35.42 -49.63 -24.62
N GLY A 11 -34.19 -49.76 -24.21
CA GLY A 11 -32.99 -49.39 -25.00
C GLY A 11 -32.84 -50.28 -26.26
N PRO A 12 -31.88 -50.04 -27.11
CA PRO A 12 -30.62 -50.80 -26.94
C PRO A 12 -29.31 -50.07 -27.36
N GLU A 13 -28.27 -50.72 -26.93
CA GLU A 13 -27.02 -51.11 -27.60
C GLU A 13 -25.83 -50.13 -27.60
N GLU A 14 -24.93 -50.51 -26.81
CA GLU A 14 -23.49 -50.55 -26.86
C GLU A 14 -22.93 -50.82 -28.26
N LYS A 15 -21.93 -50.07 -28.69
CA LYS A 15 -20.88 -50.56 -29.60
C LYS A 15 -19.55 -50.00 -29.21
N ASP A 16 -18.75 -50.90 -28.66
CA ASP A 16 -17.30 -50.92 -28.66
C ASP A 16 -16.70 -50.60 -30.02
N LEU A 17 -15.64 -49.84 -30.05
CA LEU A 17 -14.61 -50.01 -31.06
C LEU A 17 -13.25 -49.62 -30.48
N ALA A 18 -12.40 -50.61 -30.52
CA ALA A 18 -11.07 -50.81 -29.99
C ALA A 18 -10.02 -49.83 -30.54
N MET A 19 -8.95 -49.67 -29.75
CA MET A 19 -7.60 -49.22 -30.16
C MET A 19 -7.01 -50.11 -31.27
N PRO A 20 -6.00 -49.57 -32.00
CA PRO A 20 -4.76 -50.31 -32.09
C PRO A 20 -3.55 -49.53 -31.64
N SER A 21 -2.72 -50.24 -30.87
CA SER A 21 -1.32 -50.03 -30.60
C SER A 21 -0.50 -50.30 -31.87
N SER A 22 0.55 -49.53 -32.14
CA SER A 22 1.75 -50.06 -32.78
C SER A 22 2.97 -49.21 -32.35
N ASP A 23 3.84 -49.89 -31.66
CA ASP A 23 5.27 -49.63 -31.56
C ASP A 23 5.90 -49.36 -32.92
N ASP A 24 6.84 -48.41 -32.97
CA ASP A 24 8.04 -48.61 -33.76
C ASP A 24 9.22 -47.81 -33.15
N THR A 25 10.14 -48.58 -32.70
CA THR A 25 11.50 -48.30 -32.27
C THR A 25 12.38 -47.89 -33.46
N ALA A 26 13.17 -46.84 -33.31
CA ALA A 26 14.42 -46.68 -34.01
C ALA A 26 15.45 -46.04 -33.09
N SER A 27 16.27 -46.90 -32.57
CA SER A 27 17.61 -46.73 -32.03
C SER A 27 18.52 -46.06 -33.02
N PHE A 28 19.30 -45.05 -32.60
CA PHE A 28 20.64 -44.84 -33.08
C PHE A 28 21.62 -44.58 -31.94
N ALA A 29 22.65 -45.37 -31.98
CA ALA A 29 23.66 -45.62 -30.98
C ALA A 29 24.67 -44.48 -30.79
N SER A 30 25.06 -44.41 -29.53
CA SER A 30 26.31 -43.94 -28.93
C SER A 30 27.60 -44.24 -29.73
N THR A 31 28.57 -43.34 -29.68
CA THR A 31 29.91 -43.72 -29.20
C THR A 31 30.70 -42.50 -28.70
N PRO A 32 31.61 -42.68 -27.72
CA PRO A 32 32.24 -41.60 -26.97
C PRO A 32 33.67 -41.35 -27.43
N VAL A 33 34.16 -40.11 -27.24
CA VAL A 33 35.61 -39.82 -27.38
C VAL A 33 36.15 -39.24 -26.08
N LYS A 34 37.05 -39.99 -25.57
CA LYS A 34 38.10 -39.94 -24.57
C LYS A 34 38.63 -38.56 -24.15
N GLN A 35 38.80 -38.49 -22.83
CA GLN A 35 39.78 -37.70 -22.08
C GLN A 35 41.21 -37.74 -22.63
N THR A 36 41.89 -36.60 -22.50
CA THR A 36 43.31 -36.59 -22.12
C THR A 36 43.63 -35.27 -21.41
N ASP A 37 43.90 -35.39 -20.12
CA ASP A 37 44.78 -34.50 -19.38
C ASP A 37 46.22 -34.78 -19.80
N PRO A 38 47.15 -33.81 -19.64
CA PRO A 38 48.14 -34.00 -18.56
C PRO A 38 48.56 -32.69 -17.84
N GLU A 39 48.71 -32.81 -16.55
CA GLU A 39 49.67 -32.11 -15.69
C GLU A 39 51.07 -32.81 -15.80
N PRO A 40 52.08 -32.36 -15.04
CA PRO A 40 52.68 -31.02 -14.83
C PRO A 40 54.21 -31.06 -15.09
N SER A 41 54.88 -29.94 -15.07
CA SER A 41 56.30 -29.94 -14.61
C SER A 41 56.79 -28.54 -14.23
N SER A 42 57.27 -28.49 -13.03
CA SER A 42 58.19 -27.66 -12.30
C SER A 42 59.46 -27.28 -13.04
N THR A 43 60.06 -26.11 -12.76
CA THR A 43 61.38 -25.94 -12.16
C THR A 43 62.03 -24.60 -12.52
N GLN A 44 62.27 -23.82 -11.47
CA GLN A 44 63.49 -23.10 -11.07
C GLN A 44 64.18 -22.08 -12.02
N GLN A 45 64.23 -20.87 -11.53
CA GLN A 45 65.40 -20.17 -10.91
C GLN A 45 66.45 -19.54 -11.82
N GLN A 46 66.79 -18.37 -11.38
CA GLN A 46 68.08 -17.61 -11.40
C GLN A 46 68.16 -16.52 -12.48
N ASP A 47 68.15 -15.29 -12.03
CA ASP A 47 69.24 -14.44 -11.43
C ASP A 47 70.13 -13.73 -12.48
N GLU A 48 70.48 -12.52 -12.10
CA GLU A 48 71.55 -11.61 -12.53
C GLU A 48 71.20 -10.53 -13.55
N SER A 49 71.04 -9.29 -13.11
CA SER A 49 72.11 -8.29 -12.81
C SER A 49 72.66 -7.57 -14.04
N LYS A 50 72.64 -6.28 -13.90
CA LYS A 50 73.55 -5.23 -14.39
C LYS A 50 73.11 -4.33 -15.55
N LYS A 51 72.98 -3.10 -15.13
CA LYS A 51 73.78 -1.90 -15.44
C LYS A 51 73.51 -1.13 -16.73
N ASN A 52 73.03 0.06 -16.49
CA ASN A 52 73.65 1.39 -16.78
C ASN A 52 73.45 2.02 -18.17
N ASP A 53 73.16 3.25 -18.05
CA ASP A 53 73.60 4.45 -18.78
C ASP A 53 72.63 5.06 -19.80
N GLY A 54 72.32 6.33 -19.56
CA GLY A 54 72.22 7.33 -20.59
C GLY A 54 70.96 8.18 -20.65
N VAL A 55 70.97 9.30 -19.94
CA VAL A 55 70.20 10.55 -20.10
C VAL A 55 70.42 11.13 -21.52
N PRO A 56 69.60 12.00 -22.16
CA PRO A 56 68.76 13.05 -21.57
C PRO A 56 67.36 13.35 -22.17
N LYS A 57 66.57 14.03 -21.39
CA LYS A 57 65.56 15.10 -21.60
C LYS A 57 65.08 15.42 -23.02
N GLU A 58 63.75 15.50 -23.12
CA GLU A 58 63.06 16.65 -23.74
C GLU A 58 61.66 16.83 -23.14
N ASP A 59 61.22 18.06 -23.10
CA ASP A 59 60.15 18.66 -22.29
C ASP A 59 58.75 18.53 -22.88
N GLU A 60 57.75 18.44 -21.95
CA GLU A 60 56.39 18.99 -21.92
C GLU A 60 55.28 18.48 -22.86
N PRO A 61 53.96 18.67 -22.45
CA PRO A 61 53.39 19.39 -21.33
C PRO A 61 52.34 18.64 -20.46
N SER A 62 52.27 19.16 -19.26
CA SER A 62 51.26 19.04 -18.22
C SER A 62 49.82 18.88 -18.72
N SER A 63 49.17 17.78 -18.35
CA SER A 63 47.75 17.68 -18.20
C SER A 63 47.41 17.40 -16.73
N THR A 64 46.87 18.42 -16.08
CA THR A 64 46.32 18.40 -14.74
C THR A 64 45.15 17.43 -14.65
N ASP A 65 45.45 16.21 -14.24
CA ASP A 65 44.42 15.28 -13.76
C ASP A 65 43.94 15.69 -12.37
N THR A 66 42.79 16.32 -12.35
CA THR A 66 42.01 16.56 -11.14
C THR A 66 41.50 15.20 -10.63
N LYS A 67 42.31 14.54 -9.81
CA LYS A 67 41.82 13.46 -8.95
C LYS A 67 40.83 14.03 -7.96
N ALA A 68 39.55 13.94 -8.30
CA ALA A 68 38.50 14.04 -7.32
C ALA A 68 38.73 12.91 -6.28
N VAL A 69 39.20 13.33 -5.10
CA VAL A 69 39.28 12.46 -3.94
C VAL A 69 37.87 12.11 -3.52
N THR A 70 37.34 11.02 -4.09
CA THR A 70 36.18 10.34 -3.53
C THR A 70 36.67 9.73 -2.22
N ALA A 71 36.43 10.42 -1.12
CA ALA A 71 36.57 9.84 0.21
C ALA A 71 35.64 8.63 0.26
N ALA A 72 36.19 7.45 0.03
CA ALA A 72 35.52 6.19 0.26
C ALA A 72 35.25 6.12 1.76
N ALA A 73 34.01 6.38 2.16
CA ALA A 73 33.54 6.11 3.50
C ALA A 73 33.84 4.64 3.79
N THR A 74 34.73 4.41 4.73
CA THR A 74 35.07 3.08 5.23
C THR A 74 33.74 2.41 5.63
N PRO A 75 33.41 1.21 5.10
CA PRO A 75 32.18 0.53 5.51
C PRO A 75 32.26 0.30 7.02
N ALA A 76 31.34 0.87 7.76
CA ALA A 76 31.19 0.53 9.17
C ALA A 76 31.02 -0.98 9.29
N PRO A 77 31.66 -1.65 10.29
CA PRO A 77 31.48 -3.07 10.48
C PRO A 77 29.98 -3.33 10.60
N GLU A 78 29.44 -4.20 9.72
CA GLU A 78 28.06 -4.69 9.90
C GLU A 78 28.03 -5.26 11.32
N GLU A 79 27.28 -4.64 12.23
CA GLU A 79 26.91 -5.33 13.46
C GLU A 79 26.27 -6.64 13.01
N THR A 80 26.98 -7.74 13.20
CA THR A 80 26.55 -9.08 12.80
C THR A 80 25.40 -9.51 13.71
N ARG A 81 24.20 -8.97 13.38
CA ARG A 81 22.98 -9.39 14.07
C ARG A 81 22.75 -10.85 13.79
N THR A 82 22.52 -11.64 14.82
CA THR A 82 22.18 -13.05 14.66
C THR A 82 20.87 -13.18 13.88
N ALA A 83 20.70 -14.29 13.17
CA ALA A 83 19.46 -14.59 12.44
C ALA A 83 18.24 -14.53 13.38
N LEU A 84 18.41 -14.99 14.63
CA LEU A 84 17.36 -14.95 15.65
C LEU A 84 16.98 -13.52 16.05
N GLN A 85 17.94 -12.64 16.24
CA GLN A 85 17.68 -11.22 16.54
C GLN A 85 16.94 -10.54 15.37
N THR A 86 17.37 -10.80 14.15
CA THR A 86 16.72 -10.28 12.95
C THR A 86 15.27 -10.77 12.85
N ALA A 87 15.04 -12.08 13.07
CA ALA A 87 13.71 -12.66 13.06
C ALA A 87 12.81 -12.05 14.15
N ALA A 88 13.34 -11.84 15.35
CA ALA A 88 12.60 -11.26 16.47
C ALA A 88 12.21 -9.78 16.18
N ILE A 89 13.12 -8.98 15.59
CA ILE A 89 12.82 -7.61 15.19
C ILE A 89 11.71 -7.60 14.13
N ILE A 90 11.82 -8.42 13.09
CA ILE A 90 10.84 -8.48 12.01
C ILE A 90 9.49 -8.95 12.53
N LEU A 91 9.45 -9.93 13.42
CA LEU A 91 8.21 -10.40 14.05
C LEU A 91 7.55 -9.30 14.89
N ALA A 92 8.33 -8.52 15.63
CA ALA A 92 7.83 -7.39 16.41
C ALA A 92 7.27 -6.27 15.51
N LEU A 93 7.95 -5.91 14.43
CA LEU A 93 7.44 -4.95 13.44
C LEU A 93 6.20 -5.48 12.71
N ALA A 94 6.20 -6.76 12.36
CA ALA A 94 5.07 -7.43 11.71
C ALA A 94 3.83 -7.48 12.62
N SER A 95 4.00 -7.72 13.92
CA SER A 95 2.89 -7.73 14.88
C SER A 95 2.26 -6.35 15.06
N ALA A 96 3.07 -5.28 15.12
CA ALA A 96 2.56 -3.92 15.17
C ALA A 96 1.80 -3.55 13.89
N LEU A 97 2.34 -3.89 12.72
CA LEU A 97 1.70 -3.67 11.44
C LEU A 97 0.42 -4.48 11.29
N PHE A 98 0.42 -5.74 11.75
CA PHE A 98 -0.76 -6.61 11.74
C PHE A 98 -1.94 -5.97 12.47
N LEU A 99 -1.69 -5.38 13.65
CA LEU A 99 -2.72 -4.72 14.43
C LEU A 99 -3.32 -3.52 13.72
N ALA A 100 -2.47 -2.65 13.13
CA ALA A 100 -2.94 -1.50 12.37
C ALA A 100 -3.76 -1.93 11.15
N ALA A 101 -3.36 -3.01 10.47
CA ALA A 101 -4.07 -3.56 9.33
C ALA A 101 -5.37 -4.28 9.73
N LEU A 102 -5.32 -5.05 10.83
CA LEU A 102 -6.49 -5.75 11.37
C LEU A 102 -7.58 -4.76 11.80
N ASP A 103 -7.20 -3.69 12.49
CA ASP A 103 -8.15 -2.68 12.95
C ASP A 103 -8.94 -2.05 11.79
N VAL A 104 -8.27 -1.75 10.67
CA VAL A 104 -8.95 -1.22 9.48
C VAL A 104 -10.01 -2.17 8.95
N THR A 105 -9.76 -3.47 9.00
CA THR A 105 -10.61 -4.49 8.36
C THR A 105 -11.66 -5.08 9.28
N ILE A 106 -11.34 -5.24 10.58
CA ILE A 106 -12.26 -5.84 11.57
C ILE A 106 -13.48 -4.95 11.83
N VAL A 107 -13.27 -3.61 11.82
CA VAL A 107 -14.31 -2.64 12.12
C VAL A 107 -15.36 -2.56 11.00
N THR A 108 -15.00 -2.84 9.74
CA THR A 108 -15.90 -2.70 8.58
C THR A 108 -17.22 -3.48 8.73
N VAL A 109 -17.16 -4.66 9.36
CA VAL A 109 -18.34 -5.51 9.61
C VAL A 109 -19.17 -5.00 10.80
N ALA A 110 -18.52 -4.33 11.75
CA ALA A 110 -19.19 -3.82 12.95
C ALA A 110 -19.90 -2.46 12.73
N VAL A 111 -19.50 -1.69 11.71
CA VAL A 111 -20.00 -0.35 11.42
C VAL A 111 -21.54 -0.26 11.40
N PRO A 112 -22.29 -1.14 10.71
CA PRO A 112 -23.76 -1.06 10.68
C PRO A 112 -24.36 -1.19 12.08
N THR A 113 -23.90 -2.15 12.88
CA THR A 113 -24.37 -2.40 14.25
C THR A 113 -24.08 -1.21 15.18
N ILE A 114 -22.88 -0.63 15.05
CA ILE A 114 -22.48 0.55 15.84
C ILE A 114 -23.35 1.76 15.47
N ALA A 115 -23.53 2.02 14.16
CA ALA A 115 -24.33 3.12 13.66
C ALA A 115 -25.80 3.02 14.13
N GLN A 116 -26.36 1.79 14.11
CA GLN A 116 -27.69 1.50 14.60
C GLN A 116 -27.79 1.71 16.11
N GLN A 117 -26.83 1.23 16.91
CA GLN A 117 -26.84 1.37 18.36
C GLN A 117 -26.77 2.84 18.83
N PHE A 118 -25.99 3.66 18.13
CA PHE A 118 -25.87 5.09 18.43
C PHE A 118 -26.86 5.97 17.65
N HIS A 119 -27.80 5.39 16.90
CA HIS A 119 -28.80 6.08 16.09
C HIS A 119 -28.21 7.18 15.21
N SER A 120 -27.06 6.91 14.57
CA SER A 120 -26.30 7.89 13.80
C SER A 120 -26.02 7.39 12.38
N THR A 121 -26.74 7.93 11.41
CA THR A 121 -26.48 7.65 9.97
C THR A 121 -25.13 8.20 9.51
N ALA A 122 -24.73 9.38 10.02
CA ALA A 122 -23.40 9.95 9.74
C ALA A 122 -22.27 9.09 10.31
N GLY A 123 -22.50 8.42 11.43
CA GLY A 123 -21.53 7.53 12.06
C GLY A 123 -21.10 6.37 11.17
N TYR A 124 -21.97 5.90 10.28
CA TYR A 124 -21.64 4.84 9.34
C TYR A 124 -20.39 5.16 8.51
N THR A 125 -20.29 6.38 8.02
CA THR A 125 -19.14 6.84 7.23
C THR A 125 -17.98 7.26 8.13
N TRP A 126 -18.28 8.06 9.18
CA TRP A 126 -17.25 8.69 10.00
C TRP A 126 -16.40 7.73 10.83
N ILE A 127 -16.89 6.55 11.21
CA ILE A 127 -16.11 5.54 11.94
C ILE A 127 -14.86 5.12 11.14
N GLY A 128 -14.99 4.94 9.83
CA GLY A 128 -13.86 4.61 8.95
C GLY A 128 -13.05 5.85 8.52
N SER A 129 -13.75 6.91 8.09
CA SER A 129 -13.13 8.11 7.51
C SER A 129 -12.28 8.87 8.53
N ALA A 130 -12.69 8.97 9.80
CA ALA A 130 -11.91 9.64 10.85
C ALA A 130 -10.53 8.98 11.04
N TYR A 131 -10.48 7.66 11.01
CA TYR A 131 -9.20 6.92 11.08
C TYR A 131 -8.33 7.19 9.86
N MET A 132 -8.88 7.08 8.65
CA MET A 132 -8.13 7.28 7.41
C MET A 132 -7.62 8.71 7.25
N LEU A 133 -8.46 9.69 7.59
CA LEU A 133 -8.14 11.11 7.57
C LEU A 133 -6.96 11.43 8.51
N ALA A 134 -7.05 10.95 9.74
CA ALA A 134 -6.01 11.13 10.75
C ALA A 134 -4.70 10.43 10.37
N THR A 135 -4.79 9.22 9.79
CA THR A 135 -3.63 8.49 9.24
C THR A 135 -2.93 9.29 8.15
N ALA A 136 -3.67 9.84 7.20
CA ALA A 136 -3.11 10.64 6.10
C ALA A 136 -2.47 11.93 6.63
N ALA A 137 -3.17 12.66 7.48
CA ALA A 137 -2.71 13.94 8.00
C ALA A 137 -1.43 13.82 8.85
N ALA A 138 -1.30 12.77 9.68
CA ALA A 138 -0.17 12.57 10.56
C ALA A 138 1.07 11.97 9.84
N ALA A 139 0.91 11.44 8.63
CA ALA A 139 1.94 10.69 7.93
C ALA A 139 3.30 11.41 7.79
N PRO A 140 3.39 12.67 7.33
CA PRO A 140 4.68 13.35 7.14
C PRO A 140 5.40 13.61 8.46
N VAL A 141 4.63 13.89 9.51
CA VAL A 141 5.14 14.30 10.83
C VAL A 141 5.89 13.13 11.50
N TRP A 142 5.38 11.90 11.41
CA TRP A 142 6.00 10.72 12.04
C TRP A 142 7.41 10.43 11.53
N GLY A 143 7.64 10.60 10.22
CA GLY A 143 8.97 10.45 9.63
C GLY A 143 9.98 11.38 10.29
N LYS A 144 9.66 12.67 10.32
CA LYS A 144 10.56 13.71 10.83
C LYS A 144 10.83 13.60 12.34
N ILE A 145 9.78 13.40 13.12
CA ILE A 145 9.91 13.22 14.57
C ILE A 145 10.82 12.02 14.89
N SER A 146 10.75 10.96 14.11
CA SER A 146 11.58 9.79 14.29
C SER A 146 13.06 10.01 13.89
N ASP A 147 13.36 10.97 13.00
CA ASP A 147 14.72 11.38 12.69
C ASP A 147 15.38 12.12 13.88
N ILE A 148 14.60 12.94 14.58
CA ILE A 148 15.06 13.80 15.67
C ILE A 148 15.32 12.97 16.95
N TRP A 149 14.36 12.18 17.40
CA TRP A 149 14.44 11.45 18.68
C TRP A 149 14.78 9.96 18.52
N GLY A 150 14.95 9.48 17.30
CA GLY A 150 15.25 8.08 17.00
C GLY A 150 13.99 7.23 16.75
N ARG A 151 14.19 6.13 16.05
CA ARG A 151 13.09 5.25 15.56
C ARG A 151 12.36 4.54 16.69
N LYS A 152 13.11 4.00 17.67
CA LYS A 152 12.56 3.18 18.74
C LYS A 152 11.60 3.93 19.65
N PRO A 153 11.96 5.09 20.27
CA PRO A 153 11.04 5.80 21.15
C PRO A 153 9.78 6.26 20.42
N ILE A 154 9.93 6.74 19.18
CA ILE A 154 8.80 7.23 18.40
C ILE A 154 7.88 6.09 17.95
N MET A 155 8.42 4.90 17.62
CA MET A 155 7.60 3.70 17.35
C MET A 155 6.80 3.30 18.60
N LEU A 156 7.40 3.32 19.78
CA LEU A 156 6.68 3.02 21.03
C LEU A 156 5.57 4.04 21.31
N ILE A 157 5.81 5.33 21.04
CA ILE A 157 4.79 6.38 21.15
C ILE A 157 3.65 6.13 20.16
N ALA A 158 3.96 5.78 18.89
CA ALA A 158 2.92 5.49 17.89
C ALA A 158 2.04 4.30 18.31
N VAL A 159 2.65 3.22 18.84
CA VAL A 159 1.91 2.07 19.36
C VAL A 159 1.09 2.46 20.60
N ALA A 160 1.62 3.30 21.50
CA ALA A 160 0.90 3.79 22.68
C ALA A 160 -0.32 4.65 22.29
N VAL A 161 -0.17 5.55 21.30
CA VAL A 161 -1.28 6.36 20.78
C VAL A 161 -2.36 5.47 20.15
N PHE A 162 -1.96 4.46 19.40
CA PHE A 162 -2.89 3.47 18.83
C PHE A 162 -3.60 2.68 19.93
N TRP A 163 -2.88 2.28 20.99
CA TRP A 163 -3.43 1.59 22.16
C TRP A 163 -4.48 2.43 22.89
N ILE A 164 -4.14 3.71 23.18
CA ILE A 164 -5.06 4.66 23.83
C ILE A 164 -6.31 4.87 22.95
N GLY A 165 -6.13 5.10 21.65
CA GLY A 165 -7.24 5.24 20.70
C GLY A 165 -8.14 4.00 20.66
N SER A 166 -7.55 2.81 20.71
CA SER A 166 -8.28 1.54 20.76
C SER A 166 -9.08 1.40 22.07
N LEU A 167 -8.50 1.75 23.21
CA LEU A 167 -9.18 1.75 24.50
C LEU A 167 -10.36 2.73 24.49
N LEU A 168 -10.16 3.97 24.06
CA LEU A 168 -11.21 4.98 23.97
C LEU A 168 -12.33 4.56 23.01
N SER A 169 -12.00 3.90 21.90
CA SER A 169 -12.98 3.34 20.97
C SER A 169 -13.82 2.23 21.61
N ALA A 170 -13.18 1.33 22.37
CA ALA A 170 -13.83 0.22 23.02
C ALA A 170 -14.83 0.66 24.13
N VAL A 171 -14.49 1.72 24.88
CA VAL A 171 -15.33 2.25 25.98
C VAL A 171 -16.25 3.39 25.54
N SER A 172 -16.34 3.69 24.24
CA SER A 172 -17.15 4.80 23.74
C SER A 172 -18.63 4.65 24.11
N VAL A 173 -19.21 5.75 24.59
CA VAL A 173 -20.62 5.82 25.04
C VAL A 173 -21.52 6.53 24.04
N ASN A 174 -20.94 7.26 23.09
CA ASN A 174 -21.66 7.94 22.02
C ASN A 174 -20.83 7.98 20.74
N MET A 175 -21.48 8.35 19.61
CA MET A 175 -20.84 8.39 18.30
C MET A 175 -19.71 9.42 18.23
N ALA A 176 -19.86 10.60 18.84
CA ALA A 176 -18.84 11.65 18.82
C ALA A 176 -17.54 11.18 19.50
N MET A 177 -17.66 10.55 20.67
CA MET A 177 -16.51 9.95 21.37
C MET A 177 -15.81 8.88 20.52
N LEU A 178 -16.60 8.02 19.86
CA LEU A 178 -16.04 6.98 18.98
C LEU A 178 -15.29 7.60 17.80
N ILE A 179 -15.83 8.61 17.14
CA ILE A 179 -15.17 9.29 16.00
C ILE A 179 -13.85 9.93 16.44
N VAL A 180 -13.84 10.64 17.59
CA VAL A 180 -12.59 11.22 18.13
C VAL A 180 -11.59 10.13 18.50
N ALA A 181 -12.04 9.05 19.13
CA ALA A 181 -11.19 7.91 19.46
C ALA A 181 -10.60 7.25 18.21
N ARG A 182 -11.38 7.14 17.12
CA ARG A 182 -10.93 6.65 15.82
C ARG A 182 -9.88 7.56 15.18
N ALA A 183 -10.02 8.87 15.32
CA ALA A 183 -9.01 9.81 14.85
C ALA A 183 -7.68 9.64 15.62
N ILE A 184 -7.73 9.53 16.96
CA ILE A 184 -6.53 9.27 17.79
C ILE A 184 -5.87 7.93 17.37
N GLN A 185 -6.68 6.90 17.20
CA GLN A 185 -6.23 5.58 16.78
C GLN A 185 -5.59 5.63 15.37
N GLY A 186 -6.17 6.42 14.45
CA GLY A 186 -5.63 6.65 13.10
C GLY A 186 -4.28 7.35 13.10
N VAL A 187 -4.07 8.33 13.97
CA VAL A 187 -2.74 8.98 14.17
C VAL A 187 -1.70 7.91 14.54
N GLY A 188 -1.99 7.07 15.54
CA GLY A 188 -1.09 6.00 15.97
C GLY A 188 -0.88 4.93 14.91
N GLY A 189 -1.95 4.45 14.28
CA GLY A 189 -1.91 3.42 13.22
C GLY A 189 -1.11 3.87 12.00
N GLY A 190 -1.30 5.11 11.55
CA GLY A 190 -0.50 5.72 10.49
C GLY A 190 0.98 5.79 10.85
N GLY A 191 1.30 6.18 12.09
CA GLY A 191 2.66 6.18 12.63
C GLY A 191 3.30 4.79 12.57
N ILE A 192 2.59 3.75 13.01
CA ILE A 192 3.08 2.36 12.96
C ILE A 192 3.45 1.96 11.53
N VAL A 193 2.55 2.18 10.55
CA VAL A 193 2.79 1.80 9.15
C VAL A 193 4.04 2.46 8.58
N ILE A 194 4.21 3.76 8.81
CA ILE A 194 5.33 4.53 8.29
C ILE A 194 6.64 4.14 8.97
N LEU A 195 6.63 4.06 10.30
CA LEU A 195 7.83 3.73 11.08
C LEU A 195 8.31 2.30 10.83
N VAL A 196 7.41 1.34 10.59
CA VAL A 196 7.80 -0.01 10.14
C VAL A 196 8.57 0.06 8.83
N ASN A 197 8.10 0.81 7.84
CA ASN A 197 8.80 0.99 6.56
C ASN A 197 10.17 1.67 6.74
N ILE A 198 10.24 2.71 7.58
CA ILE A 198 11.49 3.41 7.90
C ILE A 198 12.47 2.46 8.61
N CYS A 199 12.01 1.73 9.64
CA CYS A 199 12.86 0.77 10.38
C CYS A 199 13.42 -0.31 9.44
N ILE A 200 12.63 -0.85 8.51
CA ILE A 200 13.12 -1.81 7.51
C ILE A 200 14.18 -1.15 6.61
N SER A 201 13.97 0.13 6.26
CA SER A 201 14.93 0.86 5.43
C SER A 201 16.26 1.11 6.17
N ASP A 202 16.22 1.37 7.47
CA ASP A 202 17.41 1.61 8.28
C ASP A 202 18.14 0.31 8.67
N LEU A 203 17.41 -0.80 8.78
CA LEU A 203 17.97 -2.09 9.24
C LEU A 203 18.62 -2.91 8.11
N PHE A 204 18.18 -2.72 6.86
CA PHE A 204 18.55 -3.61 5.76
C PHE A 204 19.07 -2.84 4.53
N SER A 205 20.05 -3.45 3.84
CA SER A 205 20.55 -2.93 2.58
C SER A 205 19.42 -2.85 1.53
N MET A 206 19.53 -1.91 0.59
CA MET A 206 18.54 -1.65 -0.46
C MET A 206 18.04 -2.93 -1.14
N ARG A 207 18.93 -3.89 -1.34
CA ARG A 207 18.61 -5.17 -1.99
C ARG A 207 17.84 -6.14 -1.09
N LYS A 208 18.11 -6.13 0.24
CA LYS A 208 17.42 -6.99 1.21
C LYS A 208 16.05 -6.44 1.59
N ARG A 209 15.81 -5.11 1.53
CA ARG A 209 14.52 -4.46 1.88
C ARG A 209 13.33 -5.08 1.17
N GLY A 210 13.48 -5.44 -0.12
CA GLY A 210 12.41 -6.01 -0.91
C GLY A 210 11.73 -7.23 -0.27
N ILE A 211 12.49 -8.15 0.35
CA ILE A 211 11.93 -9.32 1.03
C ILE A 211 11.11 -8.92 2.25
N TYR A 212 11.65 -8.02 3.08
CA TYR A 212 10.96 -7.63 4.30
C TYR A 212 9.72 -6.79 4.01
N PHE A 213 9.76 -5.94 2.99
CA PHE A 213 8.56 -5.25 2.50
C PHE A 213 7.52 -6.22 1.93
N GLY A 214 7.95 -7.25 1.21
CA GLY A 214 7.07 -8.33 0.75
C GLY A 214 6.43 -9.09 1.92
N ALA A 215 7.20 -9.37 2.97
CA ALA A 215 6.68 -9.98 4.19
C ALA A 215 5.63 -9.10 4.88
N MET A 216 5.84 -7.77 4.94
CA MET A 216 4.83 -6.82 5.45
C MET A 216 3.56 -6.83 4.59
N GLY A 217 3.68 -6.99 3.27
CA GLY A 217 2.53 -7.18 2.39
C GLY A 217 1.71 -8.44 2.72
N MET A 218 2.38 -9.55 3.08
CA MET A 218 1.68 -10.77 3.54
C MET A 218 0.96 -10.54 4.88
N VAL A 219 1.55 -9.76 5.79
CA VAL A 219 0.91 -9.39 7.07
C VAL A 219 -0.41 -8.65 6.82
N TRP A 220 -0.41 -7.70 5.88
CA TRP A 220 -1.63 -7.00 5.44
C TRP A 220 -2.69 -7.96 4.91
N ALA A 221 -2.29 -8.96 4.12
CA ALA A 221 -3.22 -9.95 3.58
C ALA A 221 -3.88 -10.79 4.66
N VAL A 222 -3.08 -11.31 5.59
CA VAL A 222 -3.59 -12.12 6.70
C VAL A 222 -4.57 -11.28 7.54
N ALA A 223 -4.22 -10.03 7.85
CA ALA A 223 -5.09 -9.12 8.57
C ALA A 223 -6.41 -8.86 7.82
N SER A 224 -6.34 -8.65 6.49
CA SER A 224 -7.52 -8.41 5.66
C SER A 224 -8.43 -9.63 5.54
N ALA A 225 -7.87 -10.84 5.59
CA ALA A 225 -8.66 -12.08 5.55
C ALA A 225 -9.30 -12.39 6.92
N VAL A 226 -8.55 -12.20 8.00
CA VAL A 226 -8.98 -12.53 9.36
C VAL A 226 -9.94 -11.47 9.94
N GLY A 227 -9.74 -10.19 9.55
CA GLY A 227 -10.50 -9.07 10.10
C GLY A 227 -12.02 -9.23 10.02
N PRO A 228 -12.60 -9.40 8.81
CA PRO A 228 -14.05 -9.54 8.67
C PRO A 228 -14.63 -10.75 9.42
N VAL A 229 -13.87 -11.85 9.50
CA VAL A 229 -14.30 -13.05 10.23
C VAL A 229 -14.37 -12.78 11.73
N LEU A 230 -13.30 -12.24 12.33
CA LEU A 230 -13.28 -11.88 13.73
C LEU A 230 -14.30 -10.80 14.06
N GLY A 231 -14.39 -9.76 13.22
CA GLY A 231 -15.36 -8.68 13.36
C GLY A 231 -16.80 -9.17 13.34
N GLY A 232 -17.11 -10.11 12.43
CA GLY A 232 -18.41 -10.75 12.35
C GLY A 232 -18.74 -11.59 13.60
N VAL A 233 -17.78 -12.39 14.07
CA VAL A 233 -17.94 -13.20 15.31
C VAL A 233 -18.15 -12.30 16.52
N PHE A 234 -17.30 -11.29 16.72
CA PHE A 234 -17.43 -10.39 17.86
C PHE A 234 -18.75 -9.62 17.84
N THR A 235 -19.12 -9.07 16.69
CA THR A 235 -20.35 -8.28 16.56
C THR A 235 -21.60 -9.11 16.78
N SER A 236 -21.63 -10.38 16.32
CA SER A 236 -22.82 -11.24 16.39
C SER A 236 -22.92 -12.06 17.67
N LYS A 237 -21.80 -12.45 18.29
CA LYS A 237 -21.77 -13.42 19.42
C LYS A 237 -21.42 -12.80 20.77
N VAL A 238 -20.73 -11.63 20.78
CA VAL A 238 -20.27 -10.98 22.01
C VAL A 238 -20.73 -9.52 22.05
N THR A 239 -19.91 -8.62 21.53
CA THR A 239 -20.20 -7.19 21.32
C THR A 239 -19.17 -6.60 20.35
N TRP A 240 -19.58 -5.64 19.51
CA TRP A 240 -18.70 -4.93 18.59
C TRP A 240 -17.48 -4.27 19.29
N ARG A 241 -17.59 -3.96 20.59
CA ARG A 241 -16.49 -3.38 21.39
C ARG A 241 -15.24 -4.26 21.39
N TRP A 242 -15.40 -5.57 21.24
CA TRP A 242 -14.27 -6.49 21.15
C TRP A 242 -13.45 -6.32 19.89
N CYS A 243 -13.99 -5.70 18.84
CA CYS A 243 -13.19 -5.31 17.68
C CYS A 243 -12.06 -4.33 18.05
N PHE A 244 -12.24 -3.56 19.12
CA PHE A 244 -11.24 -2.64 19.65
C PHE A 244 -10.48 -3.22 20.85
N TYR A 245 -11.14 -3.95 21.75
CA TYR A 245 -10.48 -4.57 22.90
C TYR A 245 -9.38 -5.55 22.50
N ILE A 246 -9.52 -6.27 21.41
CA ILE A 246 -8.51 -7.22 20.91
C ILE A 246 -7.17 -6.54 20.65
N ASN A 247 -7.17 -5.27 20.29
CA ASN A 247 -5.96 -4.51 20.04
C ASN A 247 -5.14 -4.29 21.31
N LEU A 248 -5.78 -4.24 22.50
CA LEU A 248 -5.10 -3.87 23.75
C LEU A 248 -4.06 -4.92 24.21
N PRO A 249 -4.41 -6.20 24.37
CA PRO A 249 -3.42 -7.20 24.78
C PRO A 249 -2.33 -7.40 23.72
N ILE A 250 -2.71 -7.42 22.44
CA ILE A 250 -1.74 -7.71 21.36
C ILE A 250 -0.76 -6.54 21.18
N SER A 251 -1.24 -5.27 21.18
CA SER A 251 -0.35 -4.12 21.11
C SER A 251 0.46 -3.91 22.39
N GLY A 252 -0.10 -4.25 23.55
CA GLY A 252 0.63 -4.23 24.83
C GLY A 252 1.84 -5.19 24.81
N VAL A 253 1.62 -6.44 24.41
CA VAL A 253 2.70 -7.41 24.23
C VAL A 253 3.67 -6.95 23.14
N GLY A 254 3.15 -6.49 21.99
CA GLY A 254 3.96 -5.96 20.90
C GLY A 254 4.85 -4.79 21.33
N MET A 255 4.36 -3.89 22.16
CA MET A 255 5.11 -2.74 22.71
C MET A 255 6.25 -3.22 23.62
N VAL A 256 6.00 -4.20 24.49
CA VAL A 256 7.05 -4.80 25.34
C VAL A 256 8.12 -5.48 24.49
N VAL A 257 7.72 -6.28 23.51
CA VAL A 257 8.66 -6.97 22.60
C VAL A 257 9.47 -5.94 21.81
N LEU A 258 8.85 -4.90 21.25
CA LEU A 258 9.56 -3.81 20.56
C LEU A 258 10.54 -3.10 21.49
N ALA A 259 10.16 -2.82 22.73
CA ALA A 259 11.02 -2.18 23.71
C ALA A 259 12.27 -3.01 24.06
N LEU A 260 12.14 -4.34 24.11
CA LEU A 260 13.24 -5.24 24.45
C LEU A 260 14.12 -5.58 23.23
N VAL A 261 13.50 -5.85 22.09
CA VAL A 261 14.17 -6.44 20.91
C VAL A 261 14.70 -5.38 19.94
N LEU A 262 13.99 -4.26 19.76
CA LEU A 262 14.38 -3.24 18.78
C LEU A 262 15.59 -2.45 19.28
N LYS A 263 16.78 -2.85 18.80
CA LYS A 263 18.05 -2.16 19.04
C LYS A 263 18.36 -1.32 17.80
N LEU A 264 18.01 -0.05 17.83
CA LEU A 264 18.36 0.97 16.84
C LEU A 264 19.09 2.11 17.53
N HIS A 265 19.85 2.86 16.76
CA HIS A 265 20.55 4.04 17.27
C HIS A 265 19.57 4.98 17.98
N ASN A 266 19.90 5.35 19.21
CA ASN A 266 19.13 6.32 19.99
C ASN A 266 19.97 7.58 20.19
N PRO A 267 19.66 8.68 19.48
CA PRO A 267 20.47 9.88 19.50
C PRO A 267 20.45 10.65 20.82
N ARG A 268 19.54 10.30 21.76
CA ARG A 268 19.35 10.99 23.04
C ARG A 268 19.17 12.51 22.90
N THR A 269 18.56 12.96 21.80
CA THR A 269 18.33 14.39 21.55
C THR A 269 17.54 15.02 22.71
N PRO A 270 18.01 16.12 23.31
CA PRO A 270 17.31 16.81 24.41
C PRO A 270 15.94 17.31 23.92
N MET A 271 14.89 17.17 24.75
CA MET A 271 13.51 17.52 24.36
C MET A 271 13.39 18.95 23.85
N ARG A 272 14.02 19.94 24.54
CA ARG A 272 13.93 21.36 24.12
C ARG A 272 14.55 21.60 22.73
N GLN A 273 15.69 20.99 22.45
CA GLN A 273 16.37 21.12 21.17
C GLN A 273 15.59 20.39 20.06
N GLY A 274 15.07 19.19 20.37
CA GLY A 274 14.24 18.44 19.44
C GLY A 274 12.95 19.18 19.09
N LEU A 275 12.26 19.75 20.08
CA LEU A 275 11.03 20.54 19.83
C LEU A 275 11.32 21.82 19.02
N ALA A 276 12.47 22.46 19.22
CA ALA A 276 12.87 23.60 18.41
C ALA A 276 13.21 23.25 16.96
N ALA A 277 13.65 22.01 16.71
CA ALA A 277 14.00 21.52 15.37
C ALA A 277 12.79 20.99 14.57
N VAL A 278 11.62 20.83 15.22
CA VAL A 278 10.38 20.46 14.52
C VAL A 278 9.85 21.68 13.78
N ASP A 279 9.59 21.53 12.50
CA ASP A 279 8.82 22.51 11.73
C ASP A 279 7.33 22.47 12.12
N TRP A 280 6.98 23.25 13.15
CA TRP A 280 5.61 23.34 13.65
C TRP A 280 4.65 24.00 12.65
N PHE A 281 5.13 25.01 11.92
CA PHE A 281 4.32 25.71 10.92
C PHE A 281 4.04 24.81 9.74
N GLY A 282 5.03 24.15 9.18
CA GLY A 282 4.84 23.15 8.13
C GLY A 282 3.99 21.98 8.60
N SER A 283 4.24 21.46 9.81
CA SER A 283 3.42 20.37 10.38
C SER A 283 1.94 20.76 10.51
N LEU A 284 1.65 21.94 11.06
CA LEU A 284 0.28 22.42 11.23
C LEU A 284 -0.38 22.70 9.87
N ALA A 285 0.38 23.29 8.95
CA ALA A 285 -0.12 23.60 7.61
C ALA A 285 -0.47 22.33 6.82
N ILE A 286 0.42 21.31 6.78
CA ILE A 286 0.14 20.08 6.03
C ILE A 286 -1.00 19.27 6.65
N VAL A 287 -1.06 19.18 7.98
CA VAL A 287 -2.15 18.53 8.70
C VAL A 287 -3.47 19.27 8.46
N GLY A 288 -3.50 20.58 8.63
CA GLY A 288 -4.67 21.40 8.39
C GLY A 288 -5.16 21.35 6.95
N ALA A 289 -4.24 21.49 5.98
CA ALA A 289 -4.55 21.37 4.56
C ALA A 289 -5.16 20.01 4.22
N THR A 290 -4.54 18.92 4.71
CA THR A 290 -5.00 17.57 4.46
C THR A 290 -6.37 17.33 5.07
N ILE A 291 -6.59 17.76 6.32
CA ILE A 291 -7.89 17.62 6.99
C ILE A 291 -8.95 18.41 6.25
N MET A 292 -8.74 19.69 5.96
CA MET A 292 -9.71 20.51 5.26
C MET A 292 -10.03 19.97 3.88
N PHE A 293 -9.03 19.59 3.11
CA PHE A 293 -9.21 19.09 1.75
C PHE A 293 -9.97 17.75 1.74
N LEU A 294 -9.53 16.76 2.52
CA LEU A 294 -10.19 15.45 2.58
C LEU A 294 -11.58 15.53 3.21
N LEU A 295 -11.76 16.39 4.22
CA LEU A 295 -13.06 16.64 4.83
C LEU A 295 -14.04 17.29 3.83
N GLY A 296 -13.56 18.27 3.05
CA GLY A 296 -14.34 18.87 1.98
C GLY A 296 -14.78 17.86 0.92
N LEU A 297 -13.90 16.93 0.55
CA LEU A 297 -14.23 15.83 -0.35
C LEU A 297 -15.23 14.85 0.26
N GLU A 298 -15.08 14.47 1.53
CA GLU A 298 -15.94 13.50 2.23
C GLU A 298 -17.38 14.05 2.44
N LEU A 299 -17.50 15.33 2.79
CA LEU A 299 -18.80 15.98 2.96
C LEU A 299 -19.48 16.28 1.62
N GLY A 300 -18.69 16.55 0.57
CA GLY A 300 -19.18 16.92 -0.75
C GLY A 300 -19.95 15.82 -1.44
N GLY A 301 -21.17 16.11 -1.88
CA GLY A 301 -22.01 15.14 -2.56
C GLY A 301 -22.66 14.09 -1.66
N VAL A 302 -22.22 13.94 -0.40
CA VAL A 302 -22.78 12.97 0.56
C VAL A 302 -23.65 13.70 1.59
N THR A 303 -23.06 14.55 2.43
CA THR A 303 -23.77 15.28 3.51
C THR A 303 -24.26 16.64 3.02
N HIS A 304 -23.42 17.33 2.23
CA HIS A 304 -23.71 18.64 1.66
C HIS A 304 -23.60 18.62 0.13
N PRO A 305 -24.40 19.44 -0.59
CA PRO A 305 -24.19 19.65 -2.03
C PRO A 305 -22.78 20.20 -2.29
N TRP A 306 -22.20 19.88 -3.45
CA TRP A 306 -20.90 20.41 -3.86
C TRP A 306 -20.86 21.96 -3.93
N SER A 307 -22.02 22.58 -4.16
CA SER A 307 -22.20 24.04 -4.16
C SER A 307 -22.34 24.64 -2.75
N SER A 308 -22.34 23.84 -1.70
CA SER A 308 -22.44 24.32 -0.32
C SER A 308 -21.22 25.18 0.06
N PRO A 309 -21.43 26.33 0.73
CA PRO A 309 -20.33 27.16 1.23
C PRO A 309 -19.35 26.37 2.11
N THR A 310 -19.82 25.44 2.92
CA THR A 310 -18.97 24.58 3.78
C THR A 310 -18.00 23.77 2.94
N VAL A 311 -18.48 23.09 1.89
CA VAL A 311 -17.63 22.25 1.03
C VAL A 311 -16.65 23.12 0.24
N ILE A 312 -17.12 24.23 -0.35
CA ILE A 312 -16.29 25.15 -1.12
C ILE A 312 -15.20 25.76 -0.22
N CYS A 313 -15.55 26.24 0.96
CA CYS A 313 -14.58 26.79 1.91
C CYS A 313 -13.53 25.75 2.32
N LEU A 314 -13.94 24.53 2.67
CA LEU A 314 -13.01 23.48 3.06
C LEU A 314 -12.03 23.13 1.92
N LEU A 315 -12.50 23.00 0.69
CA LEU A 315 -11.65 22.71 -0.45
C LEU A 315 -10.70 23.87 -0.79
N VAL A 316 -11.24 25.11 -0.85
CA VAL A 316 -10.44 26.30 -1.18
C VAL A 316 -9.40 26.57 -0.10
N PHE A 317 -9.80 26.62 1.18
CA PHE A 317 -8.84 26.83 2.26
C PHE A 317 -7.87 25.67 2.42
N GLY A 318 -8.28 24.44 2.13
CA GLY A 318 -7.38 23.28 2.08
C GLY A 318 -6.29 23.45 1.03
N ILE A 319 -6.65 23.88 -0.19
CA ILE A 319 -5.69 24.15 -1.28
C ILE A 319 -4.79 25.35 -0.93
N VAL A 320 -5.35 26.44 -0.43
CA VAL A 320 -4.58 27.62 -0.03
C VAL A 320 -3.58 27.26 1.07
N THR A 321 -4.00 26.51 2.08
CA THR A 321 -3.11 26.08 3.18
C THR A 321 -2.04 25.10 2.68
N ALA A 322 -2.34 24.26 1.68
CA ALA A 322 -1.32 23.45 1.01
C ALA A 322 -0.29 24.31 0.27
N GLY A 323 -0.73 25.40 -0.36
CA GLY A 323 0.16 26.40 -0.98
C GLY A 323 1.05 27.10 0.07
N ILE A 324 0.50 27.46 1.22
CA ILE A 324 1.24 28.02 2.35
C ILE A 324 2.27 27.00 2.86
N PHE A 325 1.90 25.74 3.01
CA PHE A 325 2.81 24.65 3.37
C PHE A 325 4.01 24.59 2.41
N VAL A 326 3.77 24.56 1.10
CA VAL A 326 4.86 24.53 0.11
C VAL A 326 5.74 25.78 0.20
N ALA A 327 5.20 26.95 0.47
CA ALA A 327 5.95 28.18 0.64
C ALA A 327 6.83 28.14 1.92
N VAL A 328 6.32 27.60 3.02
CA VAL A 328 7.06 27.40 4.27
C VAL A 328 8.21 26.40 4.07
N GLU A 329 7.93 25.24 3.46
CA GLU A 329 8.95 24.23 3.15
C GLU A 329 10.06 24.77 2.23
N TRP A 330 9.74 25.67 1.33
CA TRP A 330 10.70 26.24 0.39
C TRP A 330 11.60 27.30 1.02
N LYS A 331 11.03 28.20 1.87
CA LYS A 331 11.72 29.42 2.30
C LYS A 331 12.07 29.46 3.79
N VAL A 332 11.36 28.72 4.62
CA VAL A 332 11.41 28.87 6.09
C VAL A 332 11.97 27.62 6.77
N ALA A 333 11.63 26.43 6.29
CA ALA A 333 11.98 25.19 6.97
C ALA A 333 13.46 24.88 6.85
N GLU A 334 14.18 24.89 8.00
CA GLU A 334 15.56 24.42 8.11
C GLU A 334 15.65 22.90 7.90
N TYR A 335 14.66 22.16 8.45
CA TYR A 335 14.55 20.70 8.34
C TYR A 335 13.19 20.32 7.72
N PRO A 336 13.04 20.35 6.38
CA PRO A 336 11.75 20.17 5.72
C PRO A 336 11.13 18.80 6.00
N LEU A 337 9.79 18.79 6.17
CA LEU A 337 8.97 17.57 6.29
C LEU A 337 8.90 16.81 4.97
N VAL A 338 8.72 17.57 3.89
CA VAL A 338 8.64 17.10 2.52
C VAL A 338 9.73 17.74 1.68
N PRO A 339 10.86 17.05 1.47
CA PRO A 339 11.95 17.62 0.68
C PRO A 339 11.53 17.91 -0.76
N LEU A 340 11.37 19.19 -1.11
CA LEU A 340 10.83 19.61 -2.42
C LEU A 340 11.69 19.18 -3.60
N TYR A 341 12.99 18.92 -3.40
CA TYR A 341 13.88 18.41 -4.46
C TYR A 341 13.46 17.02 -4.98
N LEU A 342 12.64 16.26 -4.21
CA LEU A 342 12.08 14.99 -4.66
C LEU A 342 11.22 15.15 -5.91
N PHE A 343 10.55 16.29 -6.05
CA PHE A 343 9.70 16.61 -7.19
C PHE A 343 10.50 17.16 -8.40
N SER A 344 11.69 17.70 -8.16
CA SER A 344 12.56 18.22 -9.22
C SER A 344 13.31 17.13 -9.97
N LYS A 345 13.61 16.00 -9.31
CA LYS A 345 14.30 14.88 -9.95
C LYS A 345 13.28 13.98 -10.66
N ARG A 346 13.36 13.85 -11.99
CA ARG A 346 12.44 13.05 -12.82
C ARG A 346 12.15 11.65 -12.25
N ALA A 347 13.21 10.91 -11.83
CA ALA A 347 13.04 9.55 -11.33
C ALA A 347 12.32 9.51 -9.98
N SER A 348 12.56 10.47 -9.08
CA SER A 348 11.86 10.59 -7.79
C SER A 348 10.40 10.96 -8.00
N ALA A 349 10.13 12.01 -8.80
CA ALA A 349 8.78 12.47 -9.12
C ALA A 349 7.96 11.34 -9.78
N ALA A 350 8.55 10.61 -10.72
CA ALA A 350 7.91 9.46 -11.36
C ALA A 350 7.60 8.35 -10.35
N SER A 351 8.51 8.05 -9.42
CA SER A 351 8.26 7.04 -8.38
C SER A 351 7.12 7.44 -7.44
N LEU A 352 7.03 8.72 -7.05
CA LEU A 352 5.93 9.28 -6.26
C LEU A 352 4.61 9.20 -7.03
N ALA A 353 4.61 9.58 -8.31
CA ALA A 353 3.42 9.55 -9.16
C ALA A 353 2.93 8.11 -9.43
N VAL A 354 3.83 7.15 -9.64
CA VAL A 354 3.48 5.72 -9.72
C VAL A 354 2.85 5.25 -8.42
N GLY A 355 3.40 5.64 -7.26
CA GLY A 355 2.82 5.32 -5.96
C GLY A 355 1.41 5.90 -5.77
N ALA A 356 1.18 7.15 -6.19
CA ALA A 356 -0.12 7.82 -6.19
C ALA A 356 -1.14 7.10 -7.07
N LEU A 357 -0.80 6.86 -8.33
CA LEU A 357 -1.69 6.21 -9.31
C LEU A 357 -1.96 4.75 -8.96
N HIS A 358 -0.95 4.03 -8.43
CA HIS A 358 -1.14 2.70 -7.88
C HIS A 358 -2.13 2.71 -6.72
N GLY A 359 -1.97 3.64 -5.74
CA GLY A 359 -2.90 3.79 -4.62
C GLY A 359 -4.33 4.08 -5.06
N THR A 360 -4.48 4.96 -6.06
CA THR A 360 -5.76 5.30 -6.70
C THR A 360 -6.46 4.05 -7.25
N VAL A 361 -5.75 3.23 -8.01
CA VAL A 361 -6.35 2.04 -8.66
C VAL A 361 -6.55 0.91 -7.66
N PHE A 362 -5.58 0.65 -6.79
CA PHE A 362 -5.65 -0.43 -5.78
C PHE A 362 -6.90 -0.32 -4.90
N ILE A 363 -7.18 0.87 -4.36
CA ILE A 363 -8.29 1.03 -3.41
C ILE A 363 -9.64 0.78 -4.08
N SER A 364 -9.76 1.05 -5.37
CA SER A 364 -11.00 0.83 -6.09
C SER A 364 -11.38 -0.66 -6.17
N GLY A 365 -10.40 -1.55 -6.33
CA GLY A 365 -10.62 -2.99 -6.27
C GLY A 365 -11.10 -3.43 -4.89
N SER A 366 -10.42 -2.96 -3.83
CA SER A 366 -10.77 -3.30 -2.45
C SER A 366 -12.12 -2.74 -2.00
N TYR A 367 -12.55 -1.59 -2.52
CA TYR A 367 -13.77 -0.90 -2.10
C TYR A 367 -14.99 -1.25 -2.96
N TYR A 368 -14.85 -1.36 -4.28
CA TYR A 368 -15.98 -1.52 -5.19
C TYR A 368 -16.25 -2.95 -5.64
N LEU A 369 -15.31 -3.90 -5.51
CA LEU A 369 -15.63 -5.32 -5.69
C LEU A 369 -16.64 -5.84 -4.65
N PRO A 370 -16.52 -5.52 -3.35
CA PRO A 370 -17.58 -5.84 -2.39
C PRO A 370 -18.95 -5.24 -2.76
N LEU A 371 -18.99 -4.03 -3.28
CA LEU A 371 -20.22 -3.39 -3.75
C LEU A 371 -20.82 -4.19 -4.95
N TYR A 372 -19.98 -4.63 -5.89
CA TYR A 372 -20.45 -5.51 -6.98
C TYR A 372 -21.03 -6.82 -6.43
N PHE A 373 -20.35 -7.47 -5.47
CA PHE A 373 -20.85 -8.73 -4.91
C PHE A 373 -22.17 -8.56 -4.17
N GLN A 374 -22.35 -7.48 -3.43
CA GLN A 374 -23.56 -7.23 -2.66
C GLN A 374 -24.70 -6.71 -3.55
N ALA A 375 -24.47 -5.65 -4.33
CA ALA A 375 -25.52 -5.01 -5.11
C ALA A 375 -25.91 -5.78 -6.36
N VAL A 376 -24.96 -6.40 -7.06
CA VAL A 376 -25.20 -7.09 -8.34
C VAL A 376 -25.46 -8.57 -8.12
N LEU A 377 -24.63 -9.25 -7.33
CA LEU A 377 -24.78 -10.69 -7.12
C LEU A 377 -25.71 -11.02 -5.94
N GLY A 378 -26.01 -10.06 -5.05
CA GLY A 378 -26.88 -10.27 -3.89
C GLY A 378 -26.19 -11.03 -2.76
N ALA A 379 -24.87 -10.97 -2.67
CA ALA A 379 -24.09 -11.58 -1.60
C ALA A 379 -24.33 -10.88 -0.27
N SER A 380 -24.37 -11.65 0.83
CA SER A 380 -24.32 -11.06 2.16
C SER A 380 -22.97 -10.33 2.39
N PRO A 381 -22.89 -9.38 3.33
CA PRO A 381 -21.62 -8.71 3.67
C PRO A 381 -20.48 -9.71 3.98
N LEU A 382 -20.78 -10.78 4.73
CA LEU A 382 -19.81 -11.84 5.03
C LEU A 382 -19.33 -12.56 3.76
N MET A 383 -20.26 -12.99 2.89
CA MET A 383 -19.89 -13.67 1.65
C MET A 383 -19.16 -12.75 0.67
N SER A 384 -19.49 -11.48 0.66
CA SER A 384 -18.74 -10.47 -0.09
C SER A 384 -17.27 -10.40 0.36
N GLY A 385 -17.00 -10.51 1.66
CA GLY A 385 -15.65 -10.64 2.21
C GLY A 385 -14.94 -11.94 1.80
N VAL A 386 -15.68 -13.05 1.64
CA VAL A 386 -15.11 -14.32 1.13
C VAL A 386 -14.80 -14.21 -0.37
N TYR A 387 -15.69 -13.58 -1.15
CA TYR A 387 -15.52 -13.47 -2.60
C TYR A 387 -14.38 -12.55 -3.03
N ILE A 388 -13.88 -11.66 -2.16
CA ILE A 388 -12.71 -10.82 -2.44
C ILE A 388 -11.38 -11.53 -2.12
N LEU A 389 -11.38 -12.71 -1.49
CA LEU A 389 -10.16 -13.42 -1.11
C LEU A 389 -9.19 -13.69 -2.28
N PRO A 390 -9.63 -14.09 -3.50
CA PRO A 390 -8.72 -14.27 -4.64
C PRO A 390 -7.92 -12.99 -4.95
N TRP A 391 -8.54 -11.81 -4.86
CA TRP A 391 -7.88 -10.51 -5.00
C TRP A 391 -6.82 -10.28 -3.92
N VAL A 392 -7.17 -10.44 -2.64
CA VAL A 392 -6.28 -10.19 -1.51
C VAL A 392 -5.11 -11.18 -1.50
N MET A 393 -5.38 -12.45 -1.78
CA MET A 393 -4.35 -13.49 -1.78
C MET A 393 -3.35 -13.30 -2.93
N SER A 394 -3.83 -13.03 -4.15
CA SER A 394 -2.95 -12.85 -5.31
C SER A 394 -2.05 -11.64 -5.18
N LEU A 395 -2.60 -10.51 -4.73
CA LEU A 395 -1.85 -9.29 -4.50
C LEU A 395 -0.74 -9.50 -3.45
N SER A 396 -1.04 -10.22 -2.38
CA SER A 396 -0.11 -10.44 -1.27
C SER A 396 1.00 -11.41 -1.64
N LEU A 397 0.63 -12.50 -2.30
CA LEU A 397 1.57 -13.49 -2.80
C LEU A 397 2.52 -12.85 -3.81
N MET A 398 2.00 -12.01 -4.72
CA MET A 398 2.81 -11.34 -5.72
C MET A 398 3.66 -10.21 -5.13
N SER A 399 3.20 -9.53 -4.08
CA SER A 399 4.02 -8.58 -3.32
C SER A 399 5.25 -9.28 -2.69
N ALA A 400 5.04 -10.45 -2.06
CA ALA A 400 6.11 -11.26 -1.51
C ALA A 400 7.07 -11.78 -2.60
N ALA A 401 6.53 -12.30 -3.70
CA ALA A 401 7.32 -12.78 -4.84
C ALA A 401 8.18 -11.65 -5.42
N THR A 402 7.63 -10.44 -5.54
CA THR A 402 8.36 -9.25 -6.00
C THR A 402 9.54 -8.93 -5.09
N GLY A 403 9.37 -9.02 -3.77
CA GLY A 403 10.48 -8.86 -2.83
C GLY A 403 11.62 -9.85 -3.07
N ILE A 404 11.28 -11.11 -3.34
CA ILE A 404 12.26 -12.17 -3.68
C ILE A 404 12.95 -11.87 -5.03
N ILE A 405 12.19 -11.47 -6.05
CA ILE A 405 12.71 -11.12 -7.38
C ILE A 405 13.69 -9.95 -7.25
N ILE A 406 13.33 -8.88 -6.56
CA ILE A 406 14.19 -7.72 -6.34
C ILE A 406 15.47 -8.13 -5.59
N LYS A 407 15.38 -8.96 -4.53
CA LYS A 407 16.57 -9.46 -3.83
C LYS A 407 17.49 -10.25 -4.75
N LYS A 408 16.96 -11.15 -5.58
CA LYS A 408 17.75 -12.00 -6.48
C LYS A 408 18.37 -11.19 -7.62
N THR A 409 17.59 -10.35 -8.28
CA THR A 409 17.99 -9.63 -9.50
C THR A 409 18.71 -8.31 -9.23
N GLY A 410 18.39 -7.65 -8.09
CA GLY A 410 18.80 -6.28 -7.79
C GLY A 410 18.14 -5.23 -8.68
N ARG A 411 17.04 -5.57 -9.37
CA ARG A 411 16.31 -4.69 -10.28
C ARG A 411 14.87 -4.56 -9.83
N TYR A 412 14.38 -3.34 -9.70
CA TYR A 412 12.99 -3.02 -9.32
C TYR A 412 12.12 -2.61 -10.52
N LEU A 413 12.71 -1.96 -11.52
CA LEU A 413 11.97 -1.38 -12.66
C LEU A 413 11.15 -2.41 -13.44
N PRO A 414 11.66 -3.62 -13.77
CA PRO A 414 10.85 -4.64 -14.44
C PRO A 414 9.62 -5.05 -13.63
N CYS A 415 9.73 -5.06 -12.28
CA CYS A 415 8.61 -5.37 -11.40
C CYS A 415 7.56 -4.25 -11.43
N ILE A 416 7.99 -2.97 -11.45
CA ILE A 416 7.08 -1.83 -11.55
C ILE A 416 6.32 -1.87 -12.88
N ILE A 417 7.02 -1.94 -14.01
CA ILE A 417 6.39 -1.92 -15.34
C ILE A 417 5.51 -3.16 -15.53
N GLY A 418 6.02 -4.36 -15.24
CA GLY A 418 5.26 -5.61 -15.36
C GLY A 418 4.00 -5.59 -14.47
N GLY A 419 4.13 -5.10 -13.24
CA GLY A 419 3.01 -4.92 -12.33
C GLY A 419 1.97 -3.94 -12.89
N MET A 420 2.39 -2.79 -13.44
CA MET A 420 1.47 -1.82 -14.04
C MET A 420 0.76 -2.36 -15.29
N VAL A 421 1.46 -3.12 -16.15
CA VAL A 421 0.85 -3.77 -17.32
C VAL A 421 -0.24 -4.74 -16.88
N VAL A 422 0.08 -5.65 -15.94
CA VAL A 422 -0.87 -6.67 -15.46
C VAL A 422 -2.02 -6.01 -14.68
N MET A 423 -1.76 -4.94 -13.91
CA MET A 423 -2.80 -4.18 -13.21
C MET A 423 -3.76 -3.52 -14.21
N THR A 424 -3.24 -2.88 -15.27
CA THR A 424 -4.09 -2.26 -16.31
C THR A 424 -4.95 -3.31 -17.00
N LEU A 425 -4.37 -4.48 -17.35
CA LEU A 425 -5.10 -5.60 -17.92
C LEU A 425 -6.19 -6.11 -16.96
N GLY A 426 -5.84 -6.35 -15.69
CA GLY A 426 -6.76 -6.90 -14.70
C GLY A 426 -7.96 -6.00 -14.42
N PHE A 427 -7.73 -4.68 -14.29
CA PHE A 427 -8.83 -3.71 -14.17
C PHE A 427 -9.62 -3.57 -15.47
N GLY A 428 -8.98 -3.71 -16.63
CA GLY A 428 -9.65 -3.80 -17.92
C GLY A 428 -10.62 -4.99 -18.00
N LEU A 429 -10.22 -6.14 -17.48
CA LEU A 429 -11.08 -7.32 -17.40
C LEU A 429 -12.30 -7.12 -16.48
N PHE A 430 -12.23 -6.28 -15.44
CA PHE A 430 -13.40 -5.97 -14.61
C PHE A 430 -14.53 -5.27 -15.39
N ILE A 431 -14.23 -4.65 -16.54
CA ILE A 431 -15.23 -4.07 -17.44
C ILE A 431 -16.10 -5.16 -18.07
N ASP A 432 -15.55 -6.37 -18.25
CA ASP A 432 -16.23 -7.55 -18.84
C ASP A 432 -16.88 -8.46 -17.78
N LEU A 433 -16.95 -8.06 -16.52
CA LEU A 433 -17.79 -8.74 -15.53
C LEU A 433 -19.25 -8.73 -16.00
N GLU A 434 -20.06 -9.61 -15.46
CA GLU A 434 -21.46 -9.78 -15.87
C GLU A 434 -22.41 -9.46 -14.70
N PRO A 435 -23.66 -9.07 -14.98
CA PRO A 435 -24.68 -8.92 -13.92
C PRO A 435 -25.14 -10.26 -13.32
N ARG A 436 -24.58 -11.38 -13.80
CA ARG A 436 -24.79 -12.74 -13.30
C ARG A 436 -23.48 -13.31 -12.76
N ALA A 437 -23.60 -14.25 -11.83
CA ALA A 437 -22.43 -14.91 -11.25
C ALA A 437 -21.74 -15.83 -12.27
N ASN A 438 -20.62 -15.37 -12.82
CA ASN A 438 -19.69 -16.19 -13.59
C ASN A 438 -18.41 -16.35 -12.76
N TRP A 439 -18.37 -17.40 -11.94
CA TRP A 439 -17.29 -17.62 -10.98
C TRP A 439 -15.92 -17.74 -11.61
N ALA A 440 -15.83 -18.33 -12.80
CA ALA A 440 -14.55 -18.42 -13.51
C ALA A 440 -14.01 -17.04 -13.85
N LYS A 441 -14.82 -16.15 -14.44
CA LYS A 441 -14.42 -14.76 -14.72
C LYS A 441 -14.10 -14.00 -13.44
N ILE A 442 -14.98 -14.10 -12.43
CA ILE A 442 -14.83 -13.38 -11.16
C ILE A 442 -13.52 -13.73 -10.48
N VAL A 443 -13.16 -15.00 -10.38
CA VAL A 443 -11.93 -15.44 -9.72
C VAL A 443 -10.70 -15.12 -10.57
N ILE A 444 -10.71 -15.46 -11.86
CA ILE A 444 -9.54 -15.24 -12.74
C ILE A 444 -9.22 -13.74 -12.86
N PHE A 445 -10.23 -12.88 -13.04
CA PHE A 445 -10.01 -11.43 -13.16
C PHE A 445 -9.44 -10.83 -11.88
N GLN A 446 -9.91 -11.28 -10.72
CA GLN A 446 -9.35 -10.88 -9.42
C GLN A 446 -7.89 -11.35 -9.26
N LEU A 447 -7.58 -12.60 -9.66
CA LEU A 447 -6.21 -13.13 -9.60
C LEU A 447 -5.26 -12.31 -10.48
N ILE A 448 -5.67 -12.00 -11.71
CA ILE A 448 -4.87 -11.19 -12.64
C ILE A 448 -4.68 -9.77 -12.07
N ALA A 449 -5.76 -9.12 -11.67
CA ALA A 449 -5.71 -7.76 -11.17
C ALA A 449 -4.86 -7.65 -9.88
N GLY A 450 -5.03 -8.57 -8.93
CA GLY A 450 -4.24 -8.62 -7.70
C GLY A 450 -2.76 -8.91 -7.98
N THR A 451 -2.46 -9.80 -8.93
CA THR A 451 -1.07 -10.06 -9.37
C THR A 451 -0.41 -8.79 -9.92
N GLY A 452 -1.15 -7.94 -10.62
CA GLY A 452 -0.66 -6.65 -11.12
C GLY A 452 -0.43 -5.61 -10.03
N VAL A 453 -1.31 -5.59 -9.01
CA VAL A 453 -1.20 -4.63 -7.90
C VAL A 453 -0.04 -4.95 -6.97
N GLY A 454 0.21 -6.24 -6.67
CA GLY A 454 1.21 -6.68 -5.69
C GLY A 454 2.59 -6.05 -5.84
N PRO A 455 3.22 -6.05 -7.03
CA PRO A 455 4.55 -5.49 -7.24
C PRO A 455 4.66 -4.00 -6.88
N ASN A 456 3.62 -3.24 -7.13
CA ASN A 456 3.64 -1.78 -7.00
C ASN A 456 3.34 -1.28 -5.57
N PHE A 457 3.15 -2.19 -4.60
CA PHE A 457 3.06 -1.79 -3.20
C PHE A 457 4.36 -1.22 -2.66
N GLN A 458 5.50 -1.84 -3.01
CA GLN A 458 6.80 -1.52 -2.41
C GLN A 458 7.88 -1.14 -3.43
N ALA A 459 7.80 -1.63 -4.67
CA ALA A 459 8.83 -1.38 -5.66
C ALA A 459 9.00 0.11 -6.01
N PRO A 460 7.93 0.95 -6.11
CA PRO A 460 8.07 2.38 -6.31
C PRO A 460 8.72 3.10 -5.12
N LEU A 461 8.45 2.66 -3.88
CA LEU A 461 9.14 3.16 -2.69
C LEU A 461 10.64 2.84 -2.74
N ILE A 462 11.01 1.60 -3.09
CA ILE A 462 12.42 1.21 -3.26
C ILE A 462 13.07 2.06 -4.36
N ALA A 463 12.37 2.31 -5.47
CA ALA A 463 12.86 3.18 -6.54
C ALA A 463 13.12 4.60 -6.04
N LEU A 464 12.20 5.21 -5.31
CA LEU A 464 12.37 6.52 -4.68
C LEU A 464 13.60 6.54 -3.76
N GLN A 465 13.74 5.54 -2.89
CA GLN A 465 14.84 5.42 -1.95
C GLN A 465 16.23 5.31 -2.62
N THR A 466 16.31 4.89 -3.89
CA THR A 466 17.59 4.90 -4.64
C THR A 466 18.02 6.30 -5.09
N THR A 467 17.16 7.28 -5.02
CA THR A 467 17.37 8.64 -5.53
C THR A 467 17.68 9.66 -4.44
N VAL A 468 17.51 9.25 -3.19
CA VAL A 468 17.69 10.10 -2.00
C VAL A 468 18.92 9.72 -1.20
N GLU A 469 19.46 10.68 -0.47
CA GLU A 469 20.54 10.46 0.47
C GLU A 469 20.05 9.75 1.74
N PRO A 470 20.93 9.03 2.47
CA PRO A 470 20.54 8.33 3.69
C PRO A 470 19.85 9.23 4.73
N ARG A 471 20.26 10.49 4.86
CA ARG A 471 19.68 11.47 5.79
C ARG A 471 18.20 11.79 5.48
N ASP A 472 17.79 11.78 4.20
CA ASP A 472 16.44 12.13 3.78
C ASP A 472 15.53 10.90 3.61
N MET A 473 16.04 9.71 3.95
CA MET A 473 15.35 8.44 3.72
C MET A 473 13.99 8.38 4.41
N ALA A 474 13.89 8.87 5.66
CA ALA A 474 12.64 8.85 6.39
C ALA A 474 11.67 9.92 5.86
N ALA A 475 12.15 11.13 5.56
CA ALA A 475 11.33 12.18 4.96
C ALA A 475 10.78 11.74 3.59
N ALA A 476 11.61 11.11 2.74
CA ALA A 476 11.18 10.56 1.46
C ALA A 476 10.16 9.42 1.62
N THR A 477 10.37 8.52 2.60
CA THR A 477 9.43 7.43 2.90
C THR A 477 8.10 7.97 3.42
N GLY A 478 8.13 8.97 4.30
CA GLY A 478 6.95 9.67 4.80
C GLY A 478 6.20 10.39 3.68
N THR A 479 6.92 11.12 2.81
CA THR A 479 6.36 11.79 1.63
C THR A 479 5.67 10.79 0.68
N PHE A 480 6.30 9.65 0.40
CA PHE A 480 5.72 8.60 -0.42
C PHE A 480 4.42 8.04 0.19
N ALA A 481 4.45 7.74 1.48
CA ALA A 481 3.29 7.23 2.20
C ALA A 481 2.15 8.25 2.22
N PHE A 482 2.46 9.53 2.46
CA PHE A 482 1.51 10.63 2.45
C PHE A 482 0.82 10.79 1.10
N ILE A 483 1.60 10.91 0.03
CA ILE A 483 1.08 11.08 -1.33
C ILE A 483 0.20 9.89 -1.72
N ARG A 484 0.67 8.66 -1.47
CA ARG A 484 -0.11 7.46 -1.76
C ARG A 484 -1.44 7.46 -0.99
N GLN A 485 -1.42 7.79 0.31
CA GLN A 485 -2.61 7.81 1.15
C GLN A 485 -3.59 8.91 0.72
N LEU A 486 -3.09 10.10 0.38
CA LEU A 486 -3.89 11.21 -0.12
C LEU A 486 -4.63 10.81 -1.40
N PHE A 487 -3.92 10.27 -2.38
CA PHE A 487 -4.52 9.82 -3.64
C PHE A 487 -5.45 8.63 -3.47
N THR A 488 -5.19 7.73 -2.53
CA THR A 488 -6.10 6.65 -2.14
C THR A 488 -7.44 7.22 -1.63
N SER A 489 -7.40 8.23 -0.77
CA SER A 489 -8.60 8.88 -0.22
C SER A 489 -9.38 9.64 -1.31
N ILE A 490 -8.68 10.41 -2.15
CA ILE A 490 -9.26 11.11 -3.31
C ILE A 490 -9.96 10.10 -4.25
N SER A 491 -9.36 8.97 -4.48
CA SER A 491 -9.87 7.92 -5.37
C SER A 491 -11.24 7.38 -4.94
N ILE A 492 -11.42 7.14 -3.64
CA ILE A 492 -12.71 6.68 -3.11
C ILE A 492 -13.81 7.68 -3.43
N VAL A 493 -13.54 8.98 -3.24
CA VAL A 493 -14.51 10.04 -3.52
C VAL A 493 -14.83 10.13 -5.01
N ILE A 494 -13.81 10.17 -5.87
CA ILE A 494 -14.01 10.24 -7.32
C ILE A 494 -14.80 9.02 -7.81
N GLY A 495 -14.43 7.83 -7.37
CA GLY A 495 -15.14 6.60 -7.72
C GLY A 495 -16.60 6.62 -7.27
N SER A 496 -16.85 7.12 -6.05
CA SER A 496 -18.20 7.28 -5.51
C SER A 496 -19.03 8.26 -6.37
N VAL A 497 -18.47 9.40 -6.73
CA VAL A 497 -19.13 10.41 -7.58
C VAL A 497 -19.47 9.85 -8.96
N VAL A 498 -18.52 9.14 -9.59
CA VAL A 498 -18.76 8.52 -10.90
C VAL A 498 -19.85 7.45 -10.83
N PHE A 499 -19.84 6.63 -9.77
CA PHE A 499 -20.85 5.61 -9.53
C PHE A 499 -22.23 6.24 -9.29
N GLN A 500 -22.34 7.24 -8.41
CA GLN A 500 -23.58 7.95 -8.09
C GLN A 500 -24.18 8.63 -9.32
N ASN A 501 -23.37 9.35 -10.10
CA ASN A 501 -23.79 9.94 -11.36
C ASN A 501 -24.23 8.88 -12.38
N GLY A 502 -23.58 7.72 -12.37
CA GLY A 502 -23.98 6.57 -13.19
C GLY A 502 -25.38 6.06 -12.84
N MET A 503 -25.71 5.97 -11.55
CA MET A 503 -27.04 5.61 -11.06
C MET A 503 -28.07 6.70 -11.35
N GLU A 504 -27.71 7.98 -11.13
CA GLU A 504 -28.60 9.11 -11.40
C GLU A 504 -29.03 9.22 -12.87
N ARG A 505 -28.09 9.04 -13.79
CA ARG A 505 -28.41 9.00 -15.24
C ARG A 505 -29.40 7.91 -15.63
N ARG A 506 -29.57 6.90 -14.77
CA ARG A 506 -30.50 5.77 -14.97
C ARG A 506 -31.79 5.93 -14.18
N HIS A 507 -31.93 7.01 -13.38
CA HIS A 507 -33.09 7.24 -12.50
C HIS A 507 -34.41 7.15 -13.26
N ALA A 508 -34.57 7.87 -14.39
CA ALA A 508 -35.80 7.87 -15.17
C ALA A 508 -36.21 6.46 -15.61
N ARG A 509 -35.26 5.67 -16.12
CA ARG A 509 -35.51 4.28 -16.53
C ARG A 509 -35.82 3.37 -15.34
N LEU A 510 -35.16 3.58 -14.21
CA LEU A 510 -35.45 2.85 -12.97
C LEU A 510 -36.86 3.19 -12.47
N ALA A 511 -37.26 4.47 -12.46
CA ALA A 511 -38.60 4.92 -12.02
C ALA A 511 -39.71 4.29 -12.84
N GLU A 512 -39.51 4.14 -14.15
CA GLU A 512 -40.44 3.49 -15.05
C GLU A 512 -40.60 1.99 -14.78
N GLN A 513 -39.52 1.28 -14.44
CA GLN A 513 -39.48 -0.18 -14.34
C GLN A 513 -39.67 -0.73 -12.93
N ILE A 514 -39.25 0.00 -11.88
CA ILE A 514 -39.31 -0.43 -10.47
C ILE A 514 -40.16 0.47 -9.59
N GLY A 515 -40.73 1.55 -10.16
CA GLY A 515 -41.52 2.55 -9.46
C GLY A 515 -40.66 3.72 -8.94
N PRO A 516 -41.29 4.92 -8.78
CA PRO A 516 -40.58 6.15 -8.49
C PRO A 516 -39.93 6.16 -7.10
N GLU A 517 -40.53 5.54 -6.11
CA GLU A 517 -40.03 5.52 -4.73
C GLU A 517 -38.78 4.63 -4.61
N ALA A 518 -38.82 3.41 -5.13
CA ALA A 518 -37.68 2.51 -5.17
C ALA A 518 -36.52 3.12 -6.00
N ALA A 519 -36.84 3.72 -7.14
CA ALA A 519 -35.85 4.39 -7.99
C ALA A 519 -35.15 5.54 -7.26
N ARG A 520 -35.87 6.35 -6.49
CA ARG A 520 -35.31 7.44 -5.68
C ARG A 520 -34.34 6.94 -4.63
N LEU A 521 -34.63 5.81 -3.97
CA LEU A 521 -33.75 5.19 -2.98
C LEU A 521 -32.52 4.54 -3.59
N LEU A 522 -32.63 4.04 -4.84
CA LEU A 522 -31.53 3.36 -5.55
C LEU A 522 -30.73 4.29 -6.48
N SER A 523 -31.01 5.59 -6.50
CA SER A 523 -30.34 6.56 -7.38
C SER A 523 -29.52 7.56 -6.61
N GLY A 524 -28.59 8.21 -7.30
CA GLY A 524 -27.75 9.29 -6.76
C GLY A 524 -26.98 8.87 -5.51
N ARG A 525 -27.04 9.71 -4.49
CA ARG A 525 -26.31 9.54 -3.22
C ARG A 525 -26.72 8.32 -2.40
N ASN A 526 -27.96 7.90 -2.53
CA ASN A 526 -28.51 6.80 -1.74
C ASN A 526 -28.13 5.42 -2.30
N ALA A 527 -27.69 5.34 -3.55
CA ALA A 527 -27.44 4.07 -4.23
C ALA A 527 -26.51 3.12 -3.46
N ALA A 528 -25.39 3.62 -2.94
CA ALA A 528 -24.41 2.78 -2.24
C ALA A 528 -24.90 2.31 -0.85
N SER A 529 -25.72 3.09 -0.16
CA SER A 529 -26.28 2.76 1.17
C SER A 529 -27.53 1.88 1.09
N SER A 530 -28.25 1.92 -0.03
CA SER A 530 -29.54 1.22 -0.21
C SER A 530 -29.38 -0.15 -0.91
N VAL A 531 -28.19 -0.73 -0.89
CA VAL A 531 -27.91 -2.04 -1.54
C VAL A 531 -28.84 -3.15 -1.02
N GLY A 532 -29.17 -3.14 0.26
CA GLY A 532 -30.10 -4.12 0.88
C GLY A 532 -31.48 -4.15 0.22
N LEU A 533 -32.00 -2.98 -0.18
CA LEU A 533 -33.30 -2.84 -0.83
C LEU A 533 -33.37 -3.62 -2.15
N VAL A 534 -32.25 -3.78 -2.87
CA VAL A 534 -32.21 -4.58 -4.11
C VAL A 534 -32.64 -6.04 -3.86
N GLY A 535 -32.31 -6.57 -2.67
CA GLY A 535 -32.72 -7.93 -2.28
C GLY A 535 -34.20 -8.08 -2.00
N GLU A 536 -34.88 -7.01 -1.60
CA GLU A 536 -36.31 -6.98 -1.23
C GLU A 536 -37.23 -6.82 -2.46
N LEU A 537 -36.70 -6.34 -3.59
CA LEU A 537 -37.46 -6.15 -4.81
C LEU A 537 -37.99 -7.48 -5.41
N PRO A 538 -39.13 -7.45 -6.09
CA PRO A 538 -39.61 -8.58 -6.89
C PRO A 538 -38.58 -9.05 -7.94
N PRO A 539 -38.51 -10.32 -8.33
CA PRO A 539 -37.45 -10.87 -9.19
C PRO A 539 -37.21 -10.09 -10.48
N ALA A 540 -38.25 -9.64 -11.17
CA ALA A 540 -38.16 -8.85 -12.40
C ALA A 540 -37.52 -7.48 -12.14
N GLN A 541 -37.99 -6.77 -11.15
CA GLN A 541 -37.47 -5.44 -10.73
C GLN A 541 -36.04 -5.54 -10.20
N ARG A 542 -35.73 -6.60 -9.46
CA ARG A 542 -34.38 -6.91 -8.95
C ARG A 542 -33.38 -7.03 -10.09
N SER A 543 -33.74 -7.70 -11.19
CA SER A 543 -32.85 -7.85 -12.35
C SER A 543 -32.53 -6.49 -12.99
N VAL A 544 -33.48 -5.59 -13.06
CA VAL A 544 -33.32 -4.22 -13.58
C VAL A 544 -32.37 -3.41 -12.67
N ALA A 545 -32.61 -3.43 -11.36
CA ALA A 545 -31.77 -2.75 -10.39
C ALA A 545 -30.31 -3.25 -10.47
N ARG A 546 -30.09 -4.57 -10.49
CA ARG A 546 -28.76 -5.19 -10.63
C ARG A 546 -28.04 -4.76 -11.92
N ALA A 547 -28.76 -4.71 -13.04
CA ALA A 547 -28.20 -4.26 -14.30
C ALA A 547 -27.79 -2.77 -14.25
N ALA A 548 -28.56 -1.91 -13.58
CA ALA A 548 -28.25 -0.51 -13.39
C ALA A 548 -26.98 -0.31 -12.52
N TYR A 549 -26.88 -1.03 -11.41
CA TYR A 549 -25.68 -1.05 -10.56
C TYR A 549 -24.46 -1.51 -11.34
N PHE A 550 -24.57 -2.62 -12.05
CA PHE A 550 -23.47 -3.15 -12.85
C PHE A 550 -23.00 -2.15 -13.93
N ALA A 551 -23.94 -1.56 -14.68
CA ALA A 551 -23.61 -0.57 -15.71
C ALA A 551 -22.94 0.70 -15.14
N SER A 552 -23.27 1.08 -13.89
CA SER A 552 -22.65 2.22 -13.21
C SER A 552 -21.24 1.86 -12.71
N LEU A 553 -21.04 0.67 -12.16
CA LEU A 553 -19.73 0.14 -11.78
C LEU A 553 -18.81 -0.04 -12.99
N ARG A 554 -19.34 -0.52 -14.12
CA ARG A 554 -18.58 -0.64 -15.37
C ARG A 554 -18.01 0.68 -15.83
N GLY A 555 -18.80 1.77 -15.81
CA GLY A 555 -18.32 3.12 -16.13
C GLY A 555 -17.20 3.59 -15.21
N MET A 556 -17.28 3.25 -13.95
CA MET A 556 -16.24 3.55 -12.96
C MET A 556 -14.95 2.73 -13.23
N TYR A 557 -15.05 1.44 -13.57
CA TYR A 557 -13.86 0.64 -13.90
C TYR A 557 -13.13 1.16 -15.13
N VAL A 558 -13.85 1.68 -16.16
CA VAL A 558 -13.23 2.35 -17.32
C VAL A 558 -12.34 3.50 -16.89
N MET A 559 -12.79 4.33 -15.94
CA MET A 559 -11.98 5.42 -15.39
C MET A 559 -10.72 4.89 -14.68
N TYR A 560 -10.82 3.83 -13.89
CA TYR A 560 -9.67 3.26 -13.19
C TYR A 560 -8.66 2.60 -14.14
N VAL A 561 -9.10 2.05 -15.25
CA VAL A 561 -8.21 1.57 -16.32
C VAL A 561 -7.42 2.73 -16.92
N ALA A 562 -8.05 3.90 -17.12
CA ALA A 562 -7.34 5.09 -17.58
C ALA A 562 -6.25 5.55 -16.59
N PHE A 563 -6.54 5.54 -15.28
CA PHE A 563 -5.53 5.82 -14.25
C PHE A 563 -4.41 4.77 -14.22
N ALA A 564 -4.74 3.49 -14.40
CA ALA A 564 -3.74 2.42 -14.48
C ALA A 564 -2.83 2.58 -15.70
N GLY A 565 -3.42 2.90 -16.86
CA GLY A 565 -2.69 3.20 -18.10
C GLY A 565 -1.78 4.42 -17.97
N LEU A 566 -2.27 5.50 -17.33
CA LEU A 566 -1.44 6.66 -17.00
C LEU A 566 -0.28 6.26 -16.08
N GLY A 567 -0.53 5.41 -15.08
CA GLY A 567 0.48 4.87 -14.19
C GLY A 567 1.55 4.07 -14.93
N LEU A 568 1.15 3.30 -15.94
CA LEU A 568 2.08 2.58 -16.82
C LEU A 568 2.98 3.52 -17.62
N LEU A 569 2.41 4.58 -18.19
CA LEU A 569 3.18 5.60 -18.91
C LEU A 569 4.19 6.30 -17.98
N VAL A 570 3.78 6.67 -16.78
CA VAL A 570 4.64 7.29 -15.79
C VAL A 570 5.72 6.31 -15.29
N ALA A 571 5.43 5.02 -15.18
CA ALA A 571 6.39 4.00 -14.77
C ALA A 571 7.60 3.92 -15.73
N CYS A 572 7.42 4.23 -17.01
CA CYS A 572 8.52 4.31 -17.98
C CYS A 572 9.50 5.46 -17.70
N LEU A 573 9.09 6.45 -16.89
CA LEU A 573 9.93 7.58 -16.49
C LEU A 573 10.76 7.29 -15.22
N VAL A 574 10.47 6.19 -14.53
CA VAL A 574 11.21 5.74 -13.35
C VAL A 574 12.59 5.25 -13.78
N GLY A 575 13.63 5.81 -13.20
CA GLY A 575 15.01 5.46 -13.55
C GLY A 575 15.36 4.03 -13.13
N SER A 576 16.20 3.36 -13.93
CA SER A 576 16.73 2.03 -13.60
C SER A 576 18.07 2.15 -12.88
N ARG A 577 18.15 1.68 -11.64
CA ARG A 577 19.40 1.59 -10.87
C ARG A 577 19.57 0.17 -10.34
N ARG A 578 20.79 -0.35 -10.33
CA ARG A 578 21.09 -1.60 -9.62
C ARG A 578 21.17 -1.33 -8.12
N LEU A 579 20.46 -2.15 -7.35
CA LEU A 579 20.45 -2.02 -5.91
C LEU A 579 21.75 -2.52 -5.30
N SER A 580 22.34 -1.70 -4.41
CA SER A 580 23.55 -2.06 -3.65
C SER A 580 23.26 -3.22 -2.68
N LYS A 581 24.27 -4.06 -2.50
CA LYS A 581 24.30 -5.09 -1.44
C LYS A 581 24.86 -4.52 -0.14
N VAL A 582 25.61 -3.42 -0.23
CA VAL A 582 26.24 -2.77 0.92
C VAL A 582 25.17 -2.02 1.70
N HIS A 583 25.20 -2.19 3.01
CA HIS A 583 24.34 -1.45 3.93
C HIS A 583 25.08 -0.20 4.39
N THR A 584 24.46 0.95 4.20
CA THR A 584 24.89 2.22 4.80
C THR A 584 23.97 2.51 5.97
N GLU A 585 24.49 2.47 7.17
CA GLU A 585 23.72 2.80 8.38
C GLU A 585 23.56 4.32 8.45
N HIS A 586 22.34 4.78 8.59
CA HIS A 586 22.04 6.18 8.88
C HIS A 586 21.92 6.37 10.39
N LYS A 587 22.74 7.25 10.96
CA LYS A 587 22.65 7.62 12.37
C LYS A 587 21.67 8.79 12.51
N THR A 588 20.60 8.54 13.29
CA THR A 588 19.59 9.55 13.61
C THR A 588 20.08 10.55 14.66
N GLY A 589 19.46 11.73 14.73
CA GLY A 589 19.72 12.75 15.76
C GLY A 589 20.21 14.07 15.19
N LEU A 590 19.93 15.17 15.91
CA LEU A 590 20.27 16.55 15.49
C LEU A 590 21.75 16.78 15.25
N ASP A 591 22.62 16.17 16.05
CA ASP A 591 24.07 16.34 15.92
C ASP A 591 24.61 15.71 14.62
N HIS A 592 23.99 14.60 14.17
CA HIS A 592 24.34 14.00 12.89
C HIS A 592 23.77 14.78 11.72
N MET A 593 22.54 15.31 11.84
CA MET A 593 21.94 16.15 10.81
C MET A 593 22.76 17.42 10.56
N LYS A 594 23.26 18.10 11.61
CA LYS A 594 24.13 19.27 11.50
C LYS A 594 25.46 18.94 10.84
N LYS A 595 26.13 17.85 11.24
CA LYS A 595 27.39 17.40 10.62
C LYS A 595 27.26 17.10 9.15
N ASP A 596 26.15 16.49 8.75
CA ASP A 596 25.86 16.20 7.33
C ASP A 596 25.67 17.49 6.53
N GLU A 597 25.04 18.53 7.12
CA GLU A 597 24.90 19.86 6.51
C GLU A 597 26.24 20.59 6.38
N GLU A 598 27.07 20.59 7.43
CA GLU A 598 28.38 21.19 7.39
C GLU A 598 29.29 20.54 6.35
N ALA A 599 29.25 19.21 6.22
CA ALA A 599 30.00 18.48 5.22
C ALA A 599 29.60 18.85 3.77
N ILE A 600 28.30 19.14 3.52
CA ILE A 600 27.82 19.57 2.22
C ILE A 600 28.20 21.01 1.91
N GLN A 601 28.10 21.89 2.89
CA GLN A 601 28.51 23.30 2.73
C GLN A 601 30.02 23.42 2.51
N GLY A 602 30.81 22.58 3.21
CA GLY A 602 32.28 22.52 3.04
C GLY A 602 32.71 21.96 1.68
N GLY A 603 31.94 21.02 1.10
CA GLY A 603 32.19 20.44 -0.25
C GLY A 603 31.72 21.31 -1.42
N ARG A 604 30.99 22.40 -1.16
CA ARG A 604 30.54 23.38 -2.18
C ARG A 604 31.45 24.63 -2.25
N ARG A 605 32.37 24.79 -1.30
CA ARG A 605 33.45 25.79 -1.35
C ARG A 605 34.67 25.17 -1.98
#